data_5b1db3856927a64c39814ff128d0bec1
#
_entry.id   5b1db3856927a64c39814ff128d0bec1
#
_cell.length_a   1.000
_cell.length_b   1.000
_cell.length_c   1.000
_cell.angle_alpha   90.00
_cell.angle_beta   90.00
_cell.angle_gamma   90.00
#
_symmetry.space_group_name_H-M   'P 1'
#
loop_
_entity.id
_entity.type
_entity.pdbx_description
1 polymer ?
#
loop_
_entity_poly.entity_id
_entity_poly.type
_entity_poly.pdbx_seq_one_letter_code
_entity_poly.pdbx_strand_id
1 'polypeptide(L)'
;MSEQKKKAAPETEKVETPKIPHVAYPLKPRSNTTNLSQQYFNHLAGDESARFLFNNSGLWHQGIHLRASKFPSSEFENNKICAIADGKLIAYKVDSEYKSDNESESSKESAVYSTGFFLLKHEVAYPKDNVLTFYSLYRHTAKLSDYKSGIEELVGITKSADNKIVIRDAQNQPLNPRVELKNGVTIGVKRHTQTQDKFDELLWYRETKDNKTVEHKPKSGEHWRIFHQSYEEMQSEQIKGLPLLSKHKIDTQADVEVKLNKPIVVKAGEELGLMGEYNQIGESGEKLLHLEVFTYDNIEQFKSKAEAAYKQDKEKKGIKDNFLYVARGSQLYSVLKDEVVELEKSQVEIMVPLADVAKQTVKKKTDKTGKDYYNVQPYLYSLPQKNKEGGIYVDSSHLTHGLLFPGVNIFNQSGNGLCIFKHPLHQNIDPKSDLTTEQKNELDPMFKLIMDELDLEKDKNAAVSFEAGKLKDLLLSPVQQRRLTGIVAKHDSEWKKTRAADFSQTC
;
A
#
# COMPACT_ATOMS: atom_id res chain seq x y z
N MET A 1 -25.69 49.65 -43.08
CA MET A 1 -24.60 49.25 -42.18
C MET A 1 -25.09 48.00 -41.45
N SER A 2 -24.63 46.83 -41.90
CA SER A 2 -25.00 45.52 -41.34
C SER A 2 -23.91 45.08 -40.37
N GLU A 3 -24.27 44.99 -39.10
CA GLU A 3 -23.41 44.41 -38.07
C GLU A 3 -23.28 42.90 -38.27
N GLN A 4 -22.09 42.47 -38.65
CA GLN A 4 -21.73 41.07 -38.63
C GLN A 4 -21.49 40.61 -37.16
N LYS A 5 -22.40 39.81 -36.61
CA LYS A 5 -22.18 39.05 -35.37
C LYS A 5 -21.01 38.10 -35.59
N LYS A 6 -19.86 38.34 -34.96
CA LYS A 6 -18.78 37.34 -34.78
C LYS A 6 -19.34 36.12 -34.04
N LYS A 7 -19.42 34.99 -34.74
CA LYS A 7 -19.61 33.68 -34.09
C LYS A 7 -18.42 33.41 -33.15
N ALA A 8 -18.68 33.27 -31.86
CA ALA A 8 -17.69 32.77 -30.90
C ALA A 8 -17.22 31.35 -31.35
N ALA A 9 -15.91 31.18 -31.34
CA ALA A 9 -15.31 29.87 -31.55
C ALA A 9 -15.82 28.88 -30.48
N PRO A 10 -16.08 27.61 -30.81
CA PRO A 10 -16.50 26.61 -29.81
C PRO A 10 -15.40 26.48 -28.74
N GLU A 11 -15.76 26.66 -27.48
CA GLU A 11 -14.91 26.31 -26.36
C GLU A 11 -14.48 24.86 -26.52
N THR A 12 -13.19 24.64 -26.66
CA THR A 12 -12.62 23.28 -26.59
C THR A 12 -12.87 22.78 -25.17
N GLU A 13 -13.83 21.89 -24.99
CA GLU A 13 -14.03 21.13 -23.77
C GLU A 13 -12.65 20.59 -23.31
N LYS A 14 -12.17 21.04 -22.15
CA LYS A 14 -10.95 20.52 -21.54
C LYS A 14 -11.22 19.06 -21.19
N VAL A 15 -10.50 18.15 -21.82
CA VAL A 15 -10.49 16.74 -21.45
C VAL A 15 -10.04 16.62 -20.00
N GLU A 16 -10.89 16.07 -19.16
CA GLU A 16 -10.58 15.87 -17.75
C GLU A 16 -9.51 14.77 -17.61
N THR A 17 -8.38 15.11 -16.98
CA THR A 17 -7.36 14.11 -16.64
C THR A 17 -7.81 13.26 -15.46
N PRO A 18 -7.66 11.93 -15.52
CA PRO A 18 -8.01 11.05 -14.41
C PRO A 18 -7.17 11.35 -13.17
N LYS A 19 -7.79 11.34 -12.00
CA LYS A 19 -7.08 11.42 -10.72
C LYS A 19 -6.60 10.03 -10.33
N ILE A 20 -5.35 9.73 -10.60
CA ILE A 20 -4.71 8.46 -10.24
C ILE A 20 -3.67 8.76 -9.14
N PRO A 21 -3.72 8.09 -7.97
CA PRO A 21 -2.71 8.28 -6.95
C PRO A 21 -1.35 7.73 -7.43
N HIS A 22 -0.25 8.35 -7.03
CA HIS A 22 1.06 7.72 -7.16
C HIS A 22 1.09 6.49 -6.28
N VAL A 23 1.88 5.49 -6.68
CA VAL A 23 2.03 4.22 -5.95
C VAL A 23 3.50 3.94 -5.65
N ALA A 24 3.73 3.21 -4.57
CA ALA A 24 5.07 2.80 -4.13
C ALA A 24 5.00 1.41 -3.47
N TYR A 25 6.17 0.82 -3.24
CA TYR A 25 6.26 -0.44 -2.51
C TYR A 25 6.13 -0.21 -0.99
N PRO A 26 5.50 -1.15 -0.26
CA PRO A 26 5.32 -1.04 1.19
C PRO A 26 6.64 -1.09 1.98
N LEU A 27 7.68 -1.74 1.44
CA LEU A 27 9.04 -1.69 1.95
C LEU A 27 9.90 -0.90 0.98
N LYS A 28 10.63 0.08 1.49
CA LYS A 28 11.43 0.97 0.64
C LYS A 28 12.63 0.22 0.06
N PRO A 29 12.74 0.12 -1.28
CA PRO A 29 13.92 -0.45 -1.90
C PRO A 29 15.12 0.49 -1.79
N ARG A 30 16.32 -0.06 -1.69
CA ARG A 30 17.55 0.72 -1.78
C ARG A 30 17.86 1.07 -3.24
N SER A 31 18.67 2.11 -3.46
CA SER A 31 18.93 2.68 -4.80
C SER A 31 19.57 1.71 -5.81
N ASN A 32 20.23 0.65 -5.32
CA ASN A 32 20.89 -0.36 -6.15
C ASN A 32 19.98 -1.56 -6.51
N THR A 33 18.75 -1.58 -6.04
CA THR A 33 17.83 -2.68 -6.27
C THR A 33 17.23 -2.61 -7.69
N THR A 34 17.44 -3.67 -8.47
CA THR A 34 16.90 -3.81 -9.84
C THR A 34 15.75 -4.80 -9.86
N ASN A 35 14.88 -4.74 -10.87
CA ASN A 35 13.74 -5.66 -11.04
C ASN A 35 12.85 -5.81 -9.79
N LEU A 36 12.54 -4.70 -9.14
CA LEU A 36 11.83 -4.64 -7.86
C LEU A 36 10.59 -5.54 -7.79
N SER A 37 9.72 -5.50 -8.80
CA SER A 37 8.51 -6.31 -8.82
C SER A 37 8.83 -7.81 -8.68
N GLN A 38 9.77 -8.31 -9.47
CA GLN A 38 10.17 -9.72 -9.43
C GLN A 38 10.83 -10.08 -8.11
N GLN A 39 11.62 -9.18 -7.51
CA GLN A 39 12.23 -9.43 -6.19
C GLN A 39 11.17 -9.54 -5.10
N TYR A 40 10.17 -8.66 -5.09
CA TYR A 40 9.05 -8.79 -4.16
C TYR A 40 8.36 -10.15 -4.27
N PHE A 41 8.04 -10.59 -5.48
CA PHE A 41 7.40 -11.88 -5.69
C PHE A 41 8.30 -13.06 -5.35
N ASN A 42 9.60 -12.96 -5.58
CA ASN A 42 10.57 -13.98 -5.17
C ASN A 42 10.60 -14.15 -3.64
N HIS A 43 10.58 -13.04 -2.90
CA HIS A 43 10.55 -13.07 -1.44
C HIS A 43 9.21 -13.61 -0.92
N LEU A 44 8.08 -13.21 -1.49
CA LEU A 44 6.76 -13.77 -1.17
C LEU A 44 6.69 -15.28 -1.47
N ALA A 45 7.24 -15.72 -2.60
CA ALA A 45 7.29 -17.14 -2.95
C ALA A 45 8.17 -17.97 -2.01
N GLY A 46 9.20 -17.36 -1.44
CA GLY A 46 10.11 -17.95 -0.46
C GLY A 46 9.55 -18.02 0.97
N ASP A 47 8.40 -17.42 1.23
CA ASP A 47 7.78 -17.34 2.55
C ASP A 47 6.42 -18.07 2.56
N GLU A 48 6.34 -19.17 3.30
CA GLU A 48 5.10 -19.95 3.41
C GLU A 48 4.00 -19.17 4.13
N SER A 49 4.33 -18.30 5.06
CA SER A 49 3.37 -17.44 5.77
C SER A 49 2.76 -16.35 4.90
N ALA A 50 3.42 -15.99 3.80
CA ALA A 50 2.92 -15.02 2.83
C ALA A 50 1.80 -15.57 1.93
N ARG A 51 1.49 -16.85 2.04
CA ARG A 51 0.45 -17.53 1.24
C ARG A 51 -0.95 -17.11 1.69
N PHE A 52 -1.35 -15.97 1.20
CA PHE A 52 -2.62 -15.31 1.55
C PHE A 52 -3.87 -16.01 0.98
N LEU A 53 -3.75 -16.85 -0.06
CA LEU A 53 -4.90 -17.55 -0.64
C LEU A 53 -5.28 -18.81 0.14
N PHE A 54 -4.30 -19.50 0.70
CA PHE A 54 -4.47 -20.81 1.36
C PHE A 54 -3.60 -20.88 2.60
N ASN A 55 -4.13 -20.43 3.71
CA ASN A 55 -3.47 -20.69 4.98
C ASN A 55 -3.80 -22.09 5.51
N ASN A 56 -3.01 -22.58 6.45
CA ASN A 56 -3.16 -23.93 7.00
C ASN A 56 -4.51 -24.14 7.70
N SER A 57 -5.19 -23.08 8.10
CA SER A 57 -6.48 -23.14 8.80
C SER A 57 -7.69 -23.27 7.86
N GLY A 58 -7.50 -23.27 6.54
CA GLY A 58 -8.61 -23.32 5.59
C GLY A 58 -9.46 -22.05 5.55
N LEU A 59 -8.93 -20.93 6.04
CA LEU A 59 -9.58 -19.64 5.98
C LEU A 59 -9.01 -18.78 4.85
N TRP A 60 -9.87 -17.97 4.22
CA TRP A 60 -9.45 -16.96 3.28
C TRP A 60 -8.74 -15.85 4.02
N HIS A 61 -7.50 -15.61 3.66
CA HIS A 61 -6.71 -14.51 4.19
C HIS A 61 -6.58 -13.40 3.15
N GLN A 62 -7.05 -12.21 3.50
CA GLN A 62 -7.21 -11.09 2.55
C GLN A 62 -5.94 -10.30 2.35
N GLY A 63 -4.99 -10.38 3.27
CA GLY A 63 -3.75 -9.61 3.25
C GLY A 63 -2.56 -10.41 2.75
N ILE A 64 -1.44 -9.72 2.59
CA ILE A 64 -0.13 -10.32 2.39
C ILE A 64 0.72 -10.12 3.64
N HIS A 65 1.57 -11.10 3.94
CA HIS A 65 2.56 -11.02 5.00
C HIS A 65 3.94 -10.73 4.40
N LEU A 66 4.58 -9.69 4.90
CA LEU A 66 5.95 -9.33 4.55
C LEU A 66 6.83 -9.44 5.79
N ARG A 67 7.57 -10.55 5.91
CA ARG A 67 8.50 -10.78 7.04
C ARG A 67 9.82 -10.06 6.81
N ALA A 68 10.29 -9.32 7.79
CA ALA A 68 11.57 -8.60 7.69
C ALA A 68 12.76 -9.54 7.40
N SER A 69 12.75 -10.76 7.97
CA SER A 69 13.77 -11.78 7.74
C SER A 69 13.86 -12.28 6.28
N LYS A 70 12.79 -12.15 5.51
CA LYS A 70 12.72 -12.57 4.09
C LYS A 70 13.13 -11.46 3.11
N PHE A 71 13.21 -10.22 3.57
CA PHE A 71 13.61 -9.06 2.75
C PHE A 71 15.01 -8.60 3.17
N PRO A 72 16.06 -8.88 2.37
CA PRO A 72 17.45 -8.58 2.76
C PRO A 72 17.65 -7.09 3.02
N SER A 73 18.29 -6.74 4.13
CA SER A 73 18.62 -5.35 4.47
C SER A 73 19.59 -4.68 3.49
N SER A 74 20.30 -5.47 2.67
CA SER A 74 21.12 -4.98 1.55
C SER A 74 20.28 -4.41 0.39
N GLU A 75 19.03 -4.87 0.22
CA GLU A 75 18.15 -4.51 -0.88
C GLU A 75 16.98 -3.63 -0.44
N PHE A 76 16.54 -3.76 0.80
CA PHE A 76 15.39 -3.05 1.35
C PHE A 76 15.69 -2.39 2.71
N GLU A 77 14.96 -1.34 3.04
CA GLU A 77 14.82 -0.86 4.41
C GLU A 77 13.76 -1.74 5.08
N ASN A 78 14.13 -2.98 5.42
CA ASN A 78 13.26 -4.12 5.69
C ASN A 78 12.44 -4.08 6.99
N ASN A 79 12.58 -3.05 7.81
CA ASN A 79 11.77 -2.83 9.01
C ASN A 79 10.90 -1.59 8.94
N LYS A 80 11.00 -0.79 7.87
CA LYS A 80 10.22 0.42 7.67
C LYS A 80 8.98 0.15 6.84
N ILE A 81 7.85 0.67 7.28
CA ILE A 81 6.57 0.59 6.60
C ILE A 81 6.36 1.89 5.83
N CYS A 82 6.13 1.78 4.51
CA CYS A 82 5.85 2.92 3.64
C CYS A 82 4.44 2.87 3.07
N ALA A 83 3.86 4.05 2.84
CA ALA A 83 2.56 4.18 2.20
C ALA A 83 2.60 3.65 0.77
N ILE A 84 1.70 2.73 0.40
CA ILE A 84 1.64 2.14 -0.95
C ILE A 84 1.06 3.07 -2.01
N ALA A 85 0.34 4.11 -1.58
CA ALA A 85 -0.25 5.08 -2.50
C ALA A 85 -0.40 6.45 -1.83
N ASP A 86 -0.49 7.51 -2.64
CA ASP A 86 -0.91 8.83 -2.17
C ASP A 86 -2.27 8.71 -1.46
N GLY A 87 -2.39 9.31 -0.28
CA GLY A 87 -3.62 9.19 0.51
C GLY A 87 -3.62 10.04 1.77
N LYS A 88 -4.42 9.60 2.73
CA LYS A 88 -4.56 10.27 4.03
C LYS A 88 -4.56 9.23 5.15
N LEU A 89 -3.66 9.37 6.12
CA LEU A 89 -3.77 8.61 7.37
C LEU A 89 -5.02 9.10 8.11
N ILE A 90 -5.94 8.18 8.39
CA ILE A 90 -7.24 8.47 9.02
C ILE A 90 -7.37 7.89 10.42
N ALA A 91 -6.66 6.79 10.69
CA ALA A 91 -6.63 6.16 12.01
C ALA A 91 -5.30 5.42 12.23
N TYR A 92 -4.94 5.26 13.50
CA TYR A 92 -3.79 4.46 13.90
C TYR A 92 -3.99 3.85 15.28
N LYS A 93 -3.21 2.84 15.58
CA LYS A 93 -2.97 2.32 16.93
C LYS A 93 -1.49 2.00 17.07
N VAL A 94 -0.92 2.30 18.21
CA VAL A 94 0.43 1.89 18.59
C VAL A 94 0.38 1.30 19.99
N ASP A 95 0.98 0.14 20.18
CA ASP A 95 1.08 -0.48 21.49
C ASP A 95 2.21 0.17 22.30
N SER A 96 2.03 0.39 23.59
CA SER A 96 3.13 0.74 24.49
C SER A 96 4.11 -0.42 24.64
N GLU A 97 3.58 -1.64 24.81
CA GLU A 97 4.27 -2.91 24.85
C GLU A 97 3.51 -3.97 24.02
N TYR A 98 4.22 -4.96 23.48
CA TYR A 98 3.58 -6.04 22.75
C TYR A 98 2.71 -6.89 23.64
N LYS A 99 1.67 -7.46 23.06
CA LYS A 99 0.81 -8.44 23.74
C LYS A 99 1.49 -9.81 23.75
N SER A 100 1.12 -10.63 24.71
CA SER A 100 1.58 -12.01 24.80
C SER A 100 0.37 -12.89 24.98
N ASP A 101 0.29 -13.94 24.19
CA ASP A 101 -0.73 -14.98 24.30
C ASP A 101 -0.10 -16.24 24.92
N ASN A 102 -0.62 -16.64 26.07
CA ASN A 102 -0.20 -17.83 26.78
C ASN A 102 -1.34 -18.84 26.69
N GLU A 103 -1.28 -19.78 25.77
CA GLU A 103 -2.36 -20.77 25.53
C GLU A 103 -2.67 -21.68 26.73
N SER A 104 -1.80 -21.79 27.71
CA SER A 104 -2.12 -22.43 28.98
C SER A 104 -1.11 -22.11 30.08
N GLU A 105 -1.52 -22.12 31.33
CA GLU A 105 -0.63 -22.02 32.48
C GLU A 105 0.48 -23.09 32.52
N SER A 106 0.38 -24.13 31.68
CA SER A 106 1.32 -25.24 31.60
C SER A 106 2.31 -25.18 30.45
N SER A 107 2.09 -24.33 29.41
CA SER A 107 3.05 -24.16 28.31
C SER A 107 4.02 -23.00 28.62
N LYS A 108 5.32 -23.29 28.55
CA LYS A 108 6.38 -22.28 28.69
C LYS A 108 6.53 -21.38 27.43
N GLU A 109 5.73 -21.60 26.40
CA GLU A 109 5.82 -20.95 25.11
C GLU A 109 4.70 -19.93 24.97
N SER A 110 5.07 -18.67 24.82
CA SER A 110 4.14 -17.58 24.57
C SER A 110 4.40 -16.99 23.19
N ALA A 111 3.34 -16.68 22.46
CA ALA A 111 3.43 -15.87 21.24
C ALA A 111 3.38 -14.38 21.59
N VAL A 112 4.38 -13.63 21.15
CA VAL A 112 4.42 -12.18 21.30
C VAL A 112 3.96 -11.53 20.02
N TYR A 113 3.02 -10.59 20.10
CA TYR A 113 2.45 -9.95 18.92
C TYR A 113 2.06 -8.49 19.14
N SER A 114 2.12 -7.72 18.05
CA SER A 114 1.63 -6.34 17.99
C SER A 114 0.16 -6.29 17.56
N THR A 115 -0.62 -5.44 18.21
CA THR A 115 -1.98 -5.07 17.79
C THR A 115 -2.02 -3.71 17.07
N GLY A 116 -0.87 -3.07 16.89
CA GLY A 116 -0.73 -1.77 16.25
C GLY A 116 -1.09 -1.79 14.77
N PHE A 117 -1.58 -0.66 14.25
CA PHE A 117 -1.92 -0.50 12.85
C PHE A 117 -1.88 0.96 12.36
N PHE A 118 -1.76 1.12 11.03
CA PHE A 118 -2.08 2.35 10.31
C PHE A 118 -3.19 2.08 9.30
N LEU A 119 -4.16 2.99 9.19
CA LEU A 119 -5.23 2.93 8.21
C LEU A 119 -5.21 4.19 7.34
N LEU A 120 -4.97 4.00 6.05
CA LEU A 120 -4.96 5.07 5.06
C LEU A 120 -6.20 4.99 4.17
N LYS A 121 -6.72 6.16 3.81
CA LYS A 121 -7.77 6.34 2.81
C LYS A 121 -7.17 6.89 1.53
N HIS A 122 -7.53 6.29 0.39
CA HIS A 122 -7.09 6.67 -0.95
C HIS A 122 -8.29 6.91 -1.85
N GLU A 123 -8.07 7.63 -2.95
CA GLU A 123 -9.10 7.91 -3.95
C GLU A 123 -8.53 7.81 -5.36
N VAL A 124 -9.26 7.15 -6.24
CA VAL A 124 -9.05 7.19 -7.69
C VAL A 124 -10.33 7.69 -8.35
N ALA A 125 -10.21 8.58 -9.33
CA ALA A 125 -11.37 9.16 -10.00
C ALA A 125 -11.20 9.15 -11.52
N TYR A 126 -12.21 8.67 -12.23
CA TYR A 126 -12.35 8.78 -13.67
C TYR A 126 -13.77 8.40 -14.14
N PRO A 127 -14.47 9.33 -14.82
CA PRO A 127 -14.22 10.78 -14.85
C PRO A 127 -14.23 11.41 -13.46
N LYS A 128 -14.03 12.69 -13.32
CA LYS A 128 -13.80 13.40 -12.05
C LYS A 128 -14.83 13.13 -10.96
N ASP A 129 -16.06 12.94 -11.33
CA ASP A 129 -17.21 12.67 -10.45
C ASP A 129 -17.42 11.17 -10.16
N ASN A 130 -16.77 10.29 -10.90
CA ASN A 130 -16.78 8.84 -10.66
C ASN A 130 -15.58 8.46 -9.79
N VAL A 131 -15.75 8.51 -8.48
CA VAL A 131 -14.70 8.27 -7.48
C VAL A 131 -14.85 6.88 -6.91
N LEU A 132 -13.71 6.15 -6.85
CA LEU A 132 -13.55 4.94 -6.06
C LEU A 132 -12.66 5.25 -4.87
N THR A 133 -13.20 5.08 -3.66
CA THR A 133 -12.45 5.15 -2.41
C THR A 133 -11.95 3.76 -2.04
N PHE A 134 -10.66 3.64 -1.75
CA PHE A 134 -10.10 2.41 -1.22
C PHE A 134 -9.23 2.70 0.00
N TYR A 135 -8.92 1.66 0.76
CA TYR A 135 -8.18 1.75 1.99
C TYR A 135 -6.98 0.81 1.96
N SER A 136 -5.89 1.19 2.60
CA SER A 136 -4.78 0.30 2.93
C SER A 136 -4.62 0.22 4.44
N LEU A 137 -4.62 -1.02 4.95
CA LEU A 137 -4.45 -1.35 6.35
C LEU A 137 -3.10 -2.02 6.55
N TYR A 138 -2.28 -1.43 7.40
CA TYR A 138 -0.95 -1.91 7.77
C TYR A 138 -1.00 -2.36 9.21
N ARG A 139 -0.86 -3.66 9.48
CA ARG A 139 -0.93 -4.21 10.83
C ARG A 139 0.41 -4.73 11.32
N HIS A 140 0.45 -4.99 12.62
CA HIS A 140 1.62 -5.42 13.38
C HIS A 140 2.72 -4.38 13.34
N THR A 141 2.37 -3.11 13.64
CA THR A 141 3.33 -2.02 13.74
C THR A 141 4.13 -2.09 15.03
N ALA A 142 5.34 -1.53 15.04
CA ALA A 142 6.22 -1.53 16.19
C ALA A 142 5.59 -0.85 17.42
N LYS A 143 6.00 -1.29 18.61
CA LYS A 143 5.60 -0.66 19.87
C LYS A 143 6.26 0.71 20.03
N LEU A 144 5.67 1.54 20.88
CA LEU A 144 6.08 2.94 21.04
C LEU A 144 7.56 3.09 21.42
N SER A 145 8.09 2.16 22.23
CA SER A 145 9.49 2.19 22.65
C SER A 145 10.51 1.98 21.53
N ASP A 146 10.09 1.40 20.38
CA ASP A 146 10.97 1.14 19.23
C ASP A 146 11.13 2.38 18.34
N TYR A 147 10.30 3.40 18.54
CA TYR A 147 10.39 4.67 17.81
C TYR A 147 11.33 5.64 18.50
N LYS A 148 12.26 6.19 17.73
CA LYS A 148 13.00 7.38 18.12
C LYS A 148 12.08 8.56 17.87
N SER A 149 11.73 9.28 18.92
CA SER A 149 10.92 10.47 18.80
C SER A 149 11.66 11.57 18.04
N GLY A 150 10.97 12.25 17.13
CA GLY A 150 11.39 13.55 16.63
C GLY A 150 11.03 14.71 17.58
N ILE A 151 10.59 14.42 18.80
CA ILE A 151 10.19 15.39 19.81
C ILE A 151 11.12 15.24 21.02
N GLU A 152 11.71 16.35 21.42
CA GLU A 152 12.54 16.45 22.63
C GLU A 152 11.95 17.51 23.55
N GLU A 153 11.73 17.16 24.82
CA GLU A 153 11.54 18.15 25.87
C GLU A 153 12.88 18.43 26.53
N LEU A 154 13.25 19.68 26.61
CA LEU A 154 14.54 20.07 27.12
C LEU A 154 14.40 21.24 28.11
N VAL A 155 15.31 21.26 29.07
CA VAL A 155 15.56 22.43 29.89
C VAL A 155 16.81 23.12 29.36
N GLY A 156 16.68 24.38 29.04
CA GLY A 156 17.77 25.18 28.51
C GLY A 156 17.96 26.48 29.25
N ILE A 157 19.05 27.15 28.93
CA ILE A 157 19.35 28.51 29.39
C ILE A 157 19.38 29.43 28.16
N THR A 158 18.64 30.51 28.22
CA THR A 158 18.61 31.53 27.17
C THR A 158 19.99 32.14 26.96
N LYS A 159 20.37 32.31 25.67
CA LYS A 159 21.62 32.88 25.24
C LYS A 159 21.49 33.53 23.87
N SER A 160 21.80 34.81 23.77
CA SER A 160 21.90 35.53 22.48
C SER A 160 23.00 36.57 22.56
N ALA A 161 23.54 36.99 21.41
CA ALA A 161 24.63 37.94 21.32
C ALA A 161 24.25 39.34 21.85
N ASP A 162 23.01 39.75 21.65
CA ASP A 162 22.48 41.08 22.02
C ASP A 162 21.75 41.07 23.37
N ASN A 163 21.77 39.94 24.06
CA ASN A 163 21.09 39.74 25.35
C ASN A 163 19.59 40.07 25.29
N LYS A 164 18.95 39.78 24.15
CA LYS A 164 17.52 39.98 23.90
C LYS A 164 16.93 38.79 23.15
N ILE A 165 16.01 38.11 23.79
CA ILE A 165 15.29 36.97 23.21
C ILE A 165 13.81 37.27 23.20
N VAL A 166 13.21 37.43 22.04
CA VAL A 166 11.80 37.76 21.87
C VAL A 166 10.97 36.48 21.81
N ILE A 167 10.01 36.36 22.74
CA ILE A 167 9.02 35.27 22.69
C ILE A 167 7.96 35.60 21.64
N ARG A 168 7.56 34.61 20.86
CA ARG A 168 6.65 34.74 19.72
C ARG A 168 5.40 33.91 19.90
N ASP A 169 4.35 34.26 19.19
CA ASP A 169 3.10 33.50 19.09
C ASP A 169 3.20 32.32 18.06
N ALA A 170 2.09 31.61 17.87
CA ALA A 170 2.00 30.50 16.92
C ALA A 170 2.27 30.91 15.45
N GLN A 171 2.10 32.19 15.11
CA GLN A 171 2.36 32.79 13.79
C GLN A 171 3.76 33.38 13.66
N ASN A 172 4.63 33.14 14.64
CA ASN A 172 5.99 33.70 14.74
C ASN A 172 6.04 35.23 14.83
N GLN A 173 4.97 35.91 15.30
CA GLN A 173 4.97 37.32 15.62
C GLN A 173 5.35 37.53 17.09
N PRO A 174 6.01 38.65 17.45
CA PRO A 174 6.22 38.97 18.87
C PRO A 174 4.92 38.96 19.66
N LEU A 175 4.94 38.38 20.86
CA LEU A 175 3.76 38.39 21.76
C LEU A 175 3.24 39.81 21.99
N ASN A 176 1.95 39.95 22.22
CA ASN A 176 1.34 41.20 22.64
C ASN A 176 0.58 41.00 23.97
N PRO A 177 1.06 41.59 25.08
CA PRO A 177 2.25 42.47 25.21
C PRO A 177 3.56 41.73 24.92
N ARG A 178 4.53 42.47 24.39
CA ARG A 178 5.85 41.92 24.01
C ARG A 178 6.59 41.39 25.23
N VAL A 179 7.09 40.18 25.15
CA VAL A 179 7.93 39.52 26.14
C VAL A 179 9.34 39.36 25.59
N GLU A 180 10.33 39.92 26.32
CA GLU A 180 11.76 39.78 26.01
C GLU A 180 12.48 39.15 27.20
N LEU A 181 13.15 38.04 26.99
CA LEU A 181 14.01 37.40 27.96
C LEU A 181 15.46 37.89 27.82
N LYS A 182 16.18 37.86 28.90
CA LYS A 182 17.64 38.10 28.98
C LYS A 182 18.39 36.77 28.91
N ASN A 183 19.71 36.83 28.67
CA ASN A 183 20.55 35.66 28.82
C ASN A 183 20.51 35.13 30.24
N GLY A 184 20.63 33.80 30.41
CA GLY A 184 20.65 33.16 31.72
C GLY A 184 19.28 32.81 32.30
N VAL A 185 18.18 33.02 31.55
CA VAL A 185 16.83 32.60 31.98
C VAL A 185 16.65 31.10 31.70
N THR A 186 16.21 30.34 32.72
CA THR A 186 15.89 28.93 32.53
C THR A 186 14.56 28.77 31.82
N ILE A 187 14.53 27.92 30.81
CA ILE A 187 13.37 27.68 29.97
C ILE A 187 13.09 26.17 29.80
N GLY A 188 11.83 25.81 29.62
CA GLY A 188 11.41 24.50 29.16
C GLY A 188 10.94 24.60 27.70
N VAL A 189 11.47 23.78 26.85
CA VAL A 189 11.21 23.84 25.41
C VAL A 189 10.84 22.46 24.90
N LYS A 190 9.88 22.42 23.97
CA LYS A 190 9.55 21.24 23.19
C LYS A 190 10.03 21.45 21.76
N ARG A 191 11.03 20.66 21.34
CA ARG A 191 11.66 20.74 20.04
C ARG A 191 11.17 19.61 19.13
N HIS A 192 10.88 19.93 17.89
CA HIS A 192 10.56 18.97 16.84
C HIS A 192 11.77 18.79 15.91
N THR A 193 12.63 17.82 16.18
CA THR A 193 13.92 17.63 15.50
C THR A 193 13.80 17.21 14.02
N GLN A 194 12.62 16.73 13.62
CA GLN A 194 12.35 16.27 12.24
C GLN A 194 11.69 17.34 11.35
N THR A 195 11.55 18.57 11.84
CA THR A 195 11.00 19.70 11.06
C THR A 195 12.10 20.68 10.66
N GLN A 196 11.86 21.41 9.56
CA GLN A 196 12.72 22.55 9.16
C GLN A 196 12.31 23.87 9.86
N ASP A 197 11.44 23.80 10.85
CA ASP A 197 11.00 24.97 11.60
C ASP A 197 12.14 25.49 12.47
N LYS A 198 12.42 26.79 12.36
CA LYS A 198 13.49 27.47 13.11
C LYS A 198 13.09 27.83 14.54
N PHE A 199 11.85 27.58 14.92
CA PHE A 199 11.30 27.93 16.22
C PHE A 199 10.78 26.68 16.92
N ASP A 200 11.17 26.56 18.21
CA ASP A 200 10.70 25.54 19.11
C ASP A 200 9.53 26.04 19.93
N GLU A 201 8.69 25.13 20.47
CA GLU A 201 7.60 25.50 21.37
C GLU A 201 8.16 25.78 22.78
N LEU A 202 7.90 26.99 23.31
CA LEU A 202 8.30 27.37 24.67
C LEU A 202 7.19 26.98 25.63
N LEU A 203 7.49 26.01 26.52
CA LEU A 203 6.53 25.47 27.48
C LEU A 203 6.42 26.35 28.70
N TRP A 204 7.54 26.89 29.16
CA TRP A 204 7.64 27.79 30.30
C TRP A 204 9.00 28.49 30.34
N TYR A 205 9.08 29.61 31.10
CA TYR A 205 10.35 30.22 31.50
C TYR A 205 10.30 30.66 32.97
N ARG A 206 11.47 30.72 33.63
CA ARG A 206 11.61 31.11 35.02
C ARG A 206 12.43 32.38 35.16
N GLU A 207 11.84 33.38 35.77
CA GLU A 207 12.54 34.60 36.15
C GLU A 207 12.77 34.63 37.68
N THR A 208 14.00 35.00 38.09
CA THR A 208 14.32 35.21 39.50
C THR A 208 14.43 36.70 39.76
N LYS A 209 13.54 37.23 40.58
CA LYS A 209 13.53 38.61 41.05
C LYS A 209 13.45 38.61 42.56
N ASP A 210 14.31 39.40 43.23
CA ASP A 210 14.33 39.55 44.70
C ASP A 210 14.36 38.22 45.43
N ASN A 211 15.20 37.28 44.99
CA ASN A 211 15.32 35.89 45.50
C ASN A 211 14.02 35.05 45.40
N LYS A 212 13.03 35.49 44.61
CA LYS A 212 11.83 34.71 44.30
C LYS A 212 11.87 34.30 42.83
N THR A 213 11.75 33.00 42.58
CA THR A 213 11.62 32.46 41.23
C THR A 213 10.15 32.36 40.86
N VAL A 214 9.78 32.99 39.75
CA VAL A 214 8.42 32.95 39.21
C VAL A 214 8.48 32.19 37.90
N GLU A 215 7.62 31.19 37.74
CA GLU A 215 7.45 30.44 36.50
C GLU A 215 6.30 31.03 35.70
N HIS A 216 6.57 31.32 34.45
CA HIS A 216 5.61 31.82 33.46
C HIS A 216 5.28 30.73 32.45
N LYS A 217 4.00 30.56 32.15
CA LYS A 217 3.48 29.58 31.16
C LYS A 217 2.48 30.23 30.21
N PRO A 218 2.34 29.73 28.98
CA PRO A 218 1.24 30.14 28.11
C PRO A 218 -0.10 29.80 28.78
N LYS A 219 -1.09 30.64 28.60
CA LYS A 219 -2.47 30.35 29.02
C LYS A 219 -3.09 29.28 28.12
N SER A 220 -4.20 28.70 28.58
CA SER A 220 -4.91 27.71 27.76
C SER A 220 -5.28 28.27 26.38
N GLY A 221 -4.81 27.61 25.33
CA GLY A 221 -5.00 28.03 23.93
C GLY A 221 -3.94 29.01 23.40
N GLU A 222 -3.02 29.49 24.24
CA GLU A 222 -1.84 30.23 23.78
C GLU A 222 -0.70 29.29 23.45
N HIS A 223 0.09 29.61 22.43
CA HIS A 223 1.30 28.90 22.06
C HIS A 223 2.45 29.87 22.01
N TRP A 224 3.47 29.64 22.82
CA TRP A 224 4.69 30.44 22.81
C TRP A 224 5.77 29.74 22.00
N ARG A 225 6.59 30.53 21.33
CA ARG A 225 7.67 30.04 20.48
C ARG A 225 8.96 30.80 20.74
N ILE A 226 10.09 30.08 20.66
CA ILE A 226 11.42 30.63 20.82
C ILE A 226 12.32 30.17 19.67
N PHE A 227 13.20 31.03 19.18
CA PHE A 227 14.16 30.67 18.14
C PHE A 227 15.20 29.68 18.68
N HIS A 228 15.41 28.55 17.99
CA HIS A 228 16.23 27.46 18.51
C HIS A 228 17.72 27.79 18.75
N GLN A 229 18.23 28.87 18.15
CA GLN A 229 19.59 29.37 18.43
C GLN A 229 19.65 30.39 19.60
N SER A 230 18.55 30.63 20.27
CA SER A 230 18.45 31.59 21.37
C SER A 230 18.59 30.97 22.76
N TYR A 231 19.04 29.72 22.85
CA TYR A 231 19.28 29.05 24.14
C TYR A 231 20.31 27.93 23.97
N GLU A 232 20.93 27.54 25.08
CA GLU A 232 21.80 26.38 25.20
C GLU A 232 21.09 25.30 26.03
N GLU A 233 21.22 24.05 25.59
CA GLU A 233 20.61 22.88 26.23
C GLU A 233 21.36 22.53 27.55
N MET A 234 20.61 22.28 28.62
CA MET A 234 21.12 21.77 29.90
C MET A 234 20.73 20.32 30.12
N GLN A 235 19.48 19.96 29.82
CA GLN A 235 18.92 18.62 29.94
C GLN A 235 17.97 18.39 28.79
N SER A 236 17.97 17.18 28.22
CA SER A 236 16.99 16.75 27.23
C SER A 236 16.38 15.41 27.60
N GLU A 237 15.09 15.28 27.32
CA GLU A 237 14.36 14.03 27.39
C GLU A 237 13.70 13.80 26.02
N GLN A 238 14.05 12.69 25.39
CA GLN A 238 13.46 12.34 24.11
C GLN A 238 12.08 11.74 24.33
N ILE A 239 11.05 12.42 23.84
CA ILE A 239 9.67 11.92 23.85
C ILE A 239 9.53 10.85 22.78
N LYS A 240 9.13 9.65 23.16
CA LYS A 240 8.85 8.57 22.21
C LYS A 240 7.55 8.85 21.44
N GLY A 241 7.60 8.71 20.13
CA GLY A 241 6.41 8.93 19.29
C GLY A 241 6.61 8.51 17.85
N LEU A 242 5.51 8.36 17.13
CA LEU A 242 5.52 8.07 15.70
C LEU A 242 6.12 9.23 14.89
N PRO A 243 7.16 9.01 14.07
CA PRO A 243 7.81 10.10 13.31
C PRO A 243 6.84 10.90 12.45
N LEU A 244 5.87 10.23 11.80
CA LEU A 244 4.86 10.89 10.99
C LEU A 244 3.99 11.86 11.81
N LEU A 245 3.54 11.46 13.01
CA LEU A 245 2.74 12.32 13.90
C LEU A 245 3.57 13.47 14.43
N SER A 246 4.81 13.21 14.84
CA SER A 246 5.75 14.22 15.33
C SER A 246 6.00 15.31 14.29
N LYS A 247 6.18 14.93 13.01
CA LYS A 247 6.32 15.85 11.88
C LYS A 247 5.12 16.82 11.77
N HIS A 248 3.93 16.36 12.15
CA HIS A 248 2.70 17.14 12.14
C HIS A 248 2.35 17.75 13.50
N LYS A 249 3.26 17.67 14.49
CA LYS A 249 3.08 18.20 15.86
C LYS A 249 1.87 17.56 16.57
N ILE A 250 1.67 16.27 16.34
CA ILE A 250 0.63 15.47 16.98
C ILE A 250 1.29 14.49 17.94
N ASP A 251 0.90 14.53 19.20
CA ASP A 251 1.40 13.62 20.23
C ASP A 251 0.83 12.22 19.99
N THR A 252 1.71 11.21 20.06
CA THR A 252 1.31 9.81 19.88
C THR A 252 0.61 9.32 21.14
N GLN A 253 -0.60 8.78 20.98
CA GLN A 253 -1.34 8.09 22.03
C GLN A 253 -1.13 6.58 21.87
N ALA A 254 -0.67 5.92 22.93
CA ALA A 254 -0.46 4.47 22.95
C ALA A 254 -1.68 3.71 23.49
N ASP A 255 -1.79 2.44 23.14
CA ASP A 255 -2.79 1.45 23.62
C ASP A 255 -4.27 1.79 23.30
N VAL A 256 -4.49 2.80 22.47
CA VAL A 256 -5.84 3.22 22.05
C VAL A 256 -5.93 3.30 20.54
N GLU A 257 -7.12 3.04 20.00
CA GLU A 257 -7.42 3.28 18.60
C GLU A 257 -7.73 4.77 18.40
N VAL A 258 -6.88 5.46 17.67
CA VAL A 258 -7.02 6.90 17.42
C VAL A 258 -7.58 7.13 16.04
N LYS A 259 -8.77 7.70 15.96
CA LYS A 259 -9.33 8.27 14.72
C LYS A 259 -8.92 9.74 14.64
N LEU A 260 -8.22 10.12 13.58
CA LEU A 260 -7.76 11.49 13.40
C LEU A 260 -8.92 12.41 12.97
N ASN A 261 -9.20 13.44 13.77
CA ASN A 261 -10.19 14.46 13.43
C ASN A 261 -9.80 15.21 12.15
N LYS A 262 -8.49 15.42 11.96
CA LYS A 262 -7.90 16.00 10.75
C LYS A 262 -6.95 14.97 10.14
N PRO A 263 -7.35 14.27 9.06
CA PRO A 263 -6.49 13.31 8.39
C PRO A 263 -5.18 13.92 7.92
N ILE A 264 -4.08 13.16 8.04
CA ILE A 264 -2.74 13.59 7.61
C ILE A 264 -2.53 13.15 6.17
N VAL A 265 -2.19 14.10 5.29
CA VAL A 265 -1.83 13.80 3.90
C VAL A 265 -0.50 13.06 3.88
N VAL A 266 -0.47 11.93 3.19
CA VAL A 266 0.68 11.05 3.05
C VAL A 266 0.96 10.80 1.57
N LYS A 267 2.22 10.80 1.19
CA LYS A 267 2.66 10.51 -0.17
C LYS A 267 3.04 9.04 -0.32
N ALA A 268 2.87 8.51 -1.52
CA ALA A 268 3.38 7.18 -1.86
C ALA A 268 4.88 7.08 -1.53
N GLY A 269 5.28 6.01 -0.81
CA GLY A 269 6.65 5.80 -0.34
C GLY A 269 7.04 6.58 0.91
N GLU A 270 6.15 7.42 1.47
CA GLU A 270 6.40 8.08 2.76
C GLU A 270 6.37 7.07 3.91
N GLU A 271 7.34 7.18 4.81
CA GLU A 271 7.45 6.30 5.98
C GLU A 271 6.29 6.54 6.95
N LEU A 272 5.53 5.49 7.24
CA LEU A 272 4.45 5.50 8.22
C LEU A 272 4.96 5.12 9.61
N GLY A 273 5.86 4.17 9.69
CA GLY A 273 6.40 3.63 10.92
C GLY A 273 7.28 2.41 10.71
N LEU A 274 7.42 1.60 11.75
CA LEU A 274 8.24 0.39 11.77
C LEU A 274 7.38 -0.86 11.89
N MET A 275 7.89 -2.00 11.40
CA MET A 275 7.31 -3.32 11.65
C MET A 275 7.47 -3.71 13.13
N GLY A 276 6.41 -4.23 13.70
CA GLY A 276 6.39 -4.84 15.02
C GLY A 276 6.52 -6.36 14.96
N GLU A 277 6.50 -6.99 16.12
CA GLU A 277 6.57 -8.44 16.23
C GLU A 277 5.20 -9.09 15.97
N TYR A 278 5.23 -10.21 15.29
CA TYR A 278 4.12 -11.13 15.18
C TYR A 278 4.68 -12.54 15.08
N ASN A 279 4.61 -13.26 16.16
CA ASN A 279 5.17 -14.59 16.31
C ASN A 279 4.06 -15.62 16.50
N GLN A 280 4.26 -16.80 15.96
CA GLN A 280 3.48 -17.98 16.34
C GLN A 280 4.05 -18.59 17.62
N ILE A 281 3.29 -19.47 18.26
CA ILE A 281 3.74 -20.20 19.46
C ILE A 281 5.06 -20.90 19.15
N GLY A 282 6.08 -20.67 20.00
CA GLY A 282 7.43 -21.17 19.79
C GLY A 282 8.33 -20.32 18.89
N GLU A 283 7.83 -19.23 18.30
CA GLU A 283 8.62 -18.25 17.55
C GLU A 283 8.87 -17.01 18.40
N SER A 284 9.96 -16.29 18.15
CA SER A 284 10.26 -15.02 18.81
C SER A 284 11.09 -14.09 17.91
N GLY A 285 10.86 -12.78 18.07
CA GLY A 285 11.65 -11.73 17.40
C GLY A 285 11.37 -11.56 15.92
N GLU A 286 10.38 -12.25 15.34
CA GLU A 286 10.02 -12.07 13.92
C GLU A 286 9.21 -10.77 13.75
N LYS A 287 9.68 -9.90 12.87
CA LYS A 287 9.00 -8.67 12.48
C LYS A 287 8.23 -8.89 11.19
N LEU A 288 6.97 -8.53 11.20
CA LEU A 288 6.06 -8.80 10.09
C LEU A 288 5.13 -7.61 9.83
N LEU A 289 4.97 -7.25 8.57
CA LEU A 289 3.89 -6.39 8.11
C LEU A 289 2.78 -7.25 7.51
N HIS A 290 1.56 -7.13 8.02
CA HIS A 290 0.35 -7.59 7.36
C HIS A 290 -0.27 -6.39 6.63
N LEU A 291 -0.39 -6.49 5.31
CA LEU A 291 -0.92 -5.44 4.44
C LEU A 291 -2.17 -5.90 3.73
N GLU A 292 -3.24 -5.14 3.87
CA GLU A 292 -4.51 -5.32 3.14
C GLU A 292 -4.89 -4.10 2.34
N VAL A 293 -5.56 -4.33 1.19
CA VAL A 293 -6.21 -3.27 0.41
C VAL A 293 -7.66 -3.65 0.16
N PHE A 294 -8.59 -2.78 0.53
CA PHE A 294 -10.01 -3.05 0.42
C PHE A 294 -10.82 -1.79 0.08
N THR A 295 -12.04 -2.00 -0.39
CA THR A 295 -13.01 -0.93 -0.67
C THR A 295 -14.41 -1.36 -0.26
N TYR A 296 -15.24 -0.37 0.11
CA TYR A 296 -16.70 -0.55 0.30
C TYR A 296 -17.47 -0.06 -0.92
N ASP A 297 -16.79 0.58 -1.87
CA ASP A 297 -17.44 1.09 -3.08
C ASP A 297 -17.69 -0.02 -4.09
N ASN A 298 -18.67 0.18 -4.95
CA ASN A 298 -19.00 -0.76 -6.01
C ASN A 298 -18.02 -0.62 -7.19
N ILE A 299 -17.08 -1.56 -7.29
CA ILE A 299 -16.04 -1.59 -8.33
C ILE A 299 -16.67 -1.78 -9.72
N GLU A 300 -17.69 -2.64 -9.85
CA GLU A 300 -18.36 -2.88 -11.13
C GLU A 300 -19.04 -1.59 -11.65
N GLN A 301 -19.69 -0.84 -10.75
CA GLN A 301 -20.30 0.44 -11.11
C GLN A 301 -19.25 1.48 -11.49
N PHE A 302 -18.15 1.57 -10.73
CA PHE A 302 -17.02 2.44 -11.07
C PHE A 302 -16.49 2.11 -12.46
N LYS A 303 -16.22 0.83 -12.74
CA LYS A 303 -15.75 0.33 -14.03
C LYS A 303 -16.69 0.70 -15.17
N SER A 304 -18.00 0.45 -15.02
CA SER A 304 -19.00 0.74 -16.07
C SER A 304 -19.05 2.23 -16.42
N LYS A 305 -19.00 3.12 -15.43
CA LYS A 305 -18.94 4.57 -15.66
C LYS A 305 -17.63 5.00 -16.29
N ALA A 306 -16.51 4.42 -15.86
CA ALA A 306 -15.19 4.67 -16.45
C ALA A 306 -15.14 4.22 -17.91
N GLU A 307 -15.69 3.06 -18.25
CA GLU A 307 -15.78 2.56 -19.64
C GLU A 307 -16.57 3.49 -20.54
N ALA A 308 -17.74 3.95 -20.06
CA ALA A 308 -18.59 4.87 -20.84
C ALA A 308 -17.85 6.20 -21.13
N ALA A 309 -17.20 6.79 -20.12
CA ALA A 309 -16.41 8.00 -20.29
C ALA A 309 -15.19 7.75 -21.20
N TYR A 310 -14.49 6.64 -21.03
CA TYR A 310 -13.32 6.28 -21.84
C TYR A 310 -13.64 6.17 -23.32
N LYS A 311 -14.76 5.52 -23.68
CA LYS A 311 -15.20 5.42 -25.09
C LYS A 311 -15.39 6.80 -25.71
N GLN A 312 -16.06 7.71 -25.01
CA GLN A 312 -16.26 9.09 -25.48
C GLN A 312 -14.94 9.85 -25.62
N ASP A 313 -14.07 9.76 -24.63
CA ASP A 313 -12.77 10.45 -24.62
C ASP A 313 -11.82 9.88 -25.67
N LYS A 314 -11.85 8.56 -25.91
CA LYS A 314 -11.06 7.91 -26.96
C LYS A 314 -11.48 8.37 -28.35
N GLU A 315 -12.77 8.50 -28.61
CA GLU A 315 -13.31 9.03 -29.87
C GLU A 315 -12.94 10.49 -30.06
N LYS A 316 -12.94 11.29 -28.99
CA LYS A 316 -12.49 12.68 -28.98
C LYS A 316 -10.96 12.85 -28.95
N LYS A 317 -10.17 11.75 -28.96
CA LYS A 317 -8.70 11.73 -28.81
C LYS A 317 -8.18 12.25 -27.45
N GLY A 318 -8.97 12.14 -26.38
CA GLY A 318 -8.67 12.72 -25.07
C GLY A 318 -7.77 11.86 -24.17
N ILE A 319 -8.00 10.55 -24.08
CA ILE A 319 -7.27 9.64 -23.20
C ILE A 319 -6.41 8.68 -24.02
N LYS A 320 -5.14 8.53 -23.60
CA LYS A 320 -4.20 7.59 -24.22
C LYS A 320 -4.25 6.25 -23.52
N ASP A 321 -4.31 5.19 -24.30
CA ASP A 321 -4.09 3.84 -23.82
C ASP A 321 -2.76 3.77 -23.07
N ASN A 322 -2.74 3.07 -21.94
CA ASN A 322 -1.53 2.89 -21.13
C ASN A 322 -1.32 1.43 -20.71
N PHE A 323 -2.14 0.52 -21.25
CA PHE A 323 -2.12 -0.89 -20.91
C PHE A 323 -2.32 -1.74 -22.18
N LEU A 324 -1.75 -2.94 -22.18
CA LEU A 324 -1.99 -3.99 -23.15
C LEU A 324 -2.69 -5.15 -22.43
N TYR A 325 -3.89 -5.51 -22.90
CA TYR A 325 -4.67 -6.62 -22.38
C TYR A 325 -5.00 -7.62 -23.49
N VAL A 326 -4.54 -8.85 -23.34
CA VAL A 326 -4.75 -9.96 -24.27
C VAL A 326 -5.52 -11.05 -23.53
N ALA A 327 -6.78 -11.23 -23.86
CA ALA A 327 -7.58 -12.30 -23.30
C ALA A 327 -7.13 -13.66 -23.85
N ARG A 328 -7.36 -14.73 -23.06
CA ARG A 328 -7.21 -16.10 -23.58
C ARG A 328 -8.05 -16.29 -24.85
N GLY A 329 -7.49 -16.91 -25.88
CA GLY A 329 -8.13 -17.10 -27.17
C GLY A 329 -7.94 -15.96 -28.17
N SER A 330 -7.23 -14.88 -27.77
CA SER A 330 -6.87 -13.80 -28.71
C SER A 330 -5.91 -14.27 -29.81
N GLN A 331 -6.06 -13.71 -30.99
CA GLN A 331 -5.20 -14.03 -32.13
C GLN A 331 -3.78 -13.50 -31.91
N LEU A 332 -2.79 -14.36 -32.06
CA LEU A 332 -1.37 -14.02 -32.07
C LEU A 332 -0.84 -13.89 -33.51
N TYR A 333 0.19 -13.07 -33.66
CA TYR A 333 0.79 -12.79 -34.96
C TYR A 333 2.31 -12.91 -34.93
N SER A 334 2.90 -13.34 -36.02
CA SER A 334 4.31 -13.12 -36.35
C SER A 334 4.42 -11.98 -37.37
N VAL A 335 5.36 -11.06 -37.11
CA VAL A 335 5.58 -9.90 -37.99
C VAL A 335 7.03 -9.91 -38.44
N LEU A 336 7.26 -10.21 -39.72
CA LEU A 336 8.59 -10.29 -40.31
C LEU A 336 8.61 -9.43 -41.59
N LYS A 337 9.52 -8.45 -41.66
CA LYS A 337 9.68 -7.54 -42.80
C LYS A 337 8.35 -6.98 -43.32
N ASP A 338 7.54 -6.46 -42.44
CA ASP A 338 6.21 -5.88 -42.72
C ASP A 338 5.12 -6.88 -43.16
N GLU A 339 5.45 -8.17 -43.21
CA GLU A 339 4.48 -9.25 -43.43
C GLU A 339 3.95 -9.76 -42.11
N VAL A 340 2.63 -9.89 -42.04
CA VAL A 340 1.92 -10.39 -40.87
C VAL A 340 1.39 -11.77 -41.14
N VAL A 341 1.74 -12.73 -40.30
CA VAL A 341 1.26 -14.12 -40.38
C VAL A 341 0.50 -14.41 -39.07
N GLU A 342 -0.71 -14.93 -39.21
CA GLU A 342 -1.47 -15.41 -38.07
C GLU A 342 -0.82 -16.67 -37.46
N LEU A 343 -0.67 -16.66 -36.16
CA LEU A 343 -0.22 -17.78 -35.35
C LEU A 343 -1.41 -18.46 -34.67
N GLU A 344 -1.11 -19.34 -33.75
CA GLU A 344 -2.10 -19.93 -32.83
C GLU A 344 -2.69 -18.85 -31.90
N LYS A 345 -3.87 -19.12 -31.36
CA LYS A 345 -4.49 -18.24 -30.39
C LYS A 345 -3.76 -18.30 -29.01
N SER A 346 -3.76 -17.19 -28.30
CA SER A 346 -3.18 -17.13 -26.96
C SER A 346 -3.87 -18.14 -26.02
N GLN A 347 -3.08 -18.97 -25.38
CA GLN A 347 -3.55 -19.90 -24.34
C GLN A 347 -3.58 -19.25 -22.95
N VAL A 348 -2.95 -18.09 -22.80
CA VAL A 348 -2.82 -17.37 -21.55
C VAL A 348 -3.40 -15.97 -21.68
N GLU A 349 -3.81 -15.43 -20.57
CA GLU A 349 -4.16 -14.02 -20.42
C GLU A 349 -2.89 -13.19 -20.15
N ILE A 350 -2.74 -12.06 -20.84
CA ILE A 350 -1.59 -11.17 -20.69
C ILE A 350 -2.09 -9.78 -20.33
N MET A 351 -1.58 -9.23 -19.23
CA MET A 351 -1.83 -7.87 -18.80
C MET A 351 -0.50 -7.16 -18.56
N VAL A 352 -0.19 -6.13 -19.33
CA VAL A 352 1.11 -5.46 -19.26
C VAL A 352 0.93 -3.95 -19.41
N PRO A 353 1.50 -3.14 -18.49
CA PRO A 353 1.62 -1.71 -18.72
C PRO A 353 2.43 -1.43 -20.00
N LEU A 354 2.01 -0.49 -20.82
CA LEU A 354 2.77 -0.11 -22.04
C LEU A 354 4.18 0.37 -21.71
N ALA A 355 4.39 0.93 -20.52
CA ALA A 355 5.72 1.30 -20.05
C ALA A 355 6.68 0.09 -19.92
N ASP A 356 6.17 -1.10 -19.61
CA ASP A 356 6.97 -2.33 -19.54
C ASP A 356 7.23 -2.90 -20.93
N VAL A 357 6.25 -2.85 -21.84
CA VAL A 357 6.46 -3.18 -23.26
C VAL A 357 7.54 -2.26 -23.85
N ALA A 358 7.55 -0.99 -23.49
CA ALA A 358 8.54 -0.02 -23.95
C ALA A 358 9.98 -0.32 -23.52
N LYS A 359 10.21 -1.12 -22.48
CA LYS A 359 11.55 -1.55 -22.04
C LYS A 359 12.12 -2.71 -22.86
N GLN A 360 11.33 -3.37 -23.68
CA GLN A 360 11.79 -4.47 -24.53
C GLN A 360 12.67 -3.97 -25.68
N THR A 361 13.55 -4.83 -26.15
CA THR A 361 14.43 -4.54 -27.31
C THR A 361 13.60 -4.29 -28.57
N VAL A 362 12.56 -5.11 -28.80
CA VAL A 362 11.57 -4.91 -29.87
C VAL A 362 10.22 -4.67 -29.24
N LYS A 363 9.81 -3.41 -29.18
CA LYS A 363 8.56 -2.98 -28.53
C LYS A 363 7.36 -3.23 -29.42
N LYS A 364 7.48 -2.82 -30.67
CA LYS A 364 6.39 -2.67 -31.64
C LYS A 364 6.93 -2.86 -33.05
N LYS A 365 6.12 -3.45 -33.90
CA LYS A 365 6.32 -3.46 -35.36
C LYS A 365 5.09 -2.87 -36.04
N THR A 366 5.27 -2.31 -37.22
CA THR A 366 4.18 -1.74 -38.02
C THR A 366 4.15 -2.47 -39.36
N ASP A 367 2.96 -2.88 -39.81
CA ASP A 367 2.81 -3.55 -41.12
C ASP A 367 2.72 -2.53 -42.27
N LYS A 368 2.60 -3.06 -43.50
CA LYS A 368 2.49 -2.25 -44.72
C LYS A 368 1.26 -1.32 -44.73
N THR A 369 0.25 -1.60 -43.93
CA THR A 369 -0.97 -0.79 -43.81
C THR A 369 -0.87 0.30 -42.77
N GLY A 370 0.22 0.35 -41.99
CA GLY A 370 0.41 1.27 -40.88
C GLY A 370 -0.20 0.78 -39.57
N LYS A 371 -0.64 -0.48 -39.50
CA LYS A 371 -1.19 -1.08 -38.27
C LYS A 371 -0.04 -1.50 -37.34
N ASP A 372 -0.17 -1.17 -36.06
CA ASP A 372 0.80 -1.49 -35.03
C ASP A 372 0.56 -2.84 -34.34
N TYR A 373 1.66 -3.54 -34.07
CA TYR A 373 1.70 -4.84 -33.41
C TYR A 373 2.69 -4.78 -32.24
N TYR A 374 2.24 -5.23 -31.07
CA TYR A 374 2.98 -5.13 -29.80
C TYR A 374 3.53 -6.48 -29.39
N ASN A 375 4.82 -6.53 -29.01
CA ASN A 375 5.50 -7.77 -28.66
C ASN A 375 5.03 -8.32 -27.32
N VAL A 376 4.48 -9.53 -27.34
CA VAL A 376 4.00 -10.27 -26.15
C VAL A 376 4.78 -11.56 -25.90
N GLN A 377 5.79 -11.86 -26.70
CA GLN A 377 6.59 -13.08 -26.57
C GLN A 377 7.17 -13.31 -25.17
N PRO A 378 7.67 -12.29 -24.43
CA PRO A 378 8.21 -12.48 -23.08
C PRO A 378 7.18 -12.93 -22.05
N TYR A 379 5.90 -12.84 -22.36
CA TYR A 379 4.80 -13.14 -21.45
C TYR A 379 4.07 -14.46 -21.77
N LEU A 380 4.63 -15.26 -22.67
CA LEU A 380 4.09 -16.55 -23.07
C LEU A 380 4.90 -17.69 -22.44
N TYR A 381 4.21 -18.71 -21.91
CA TYR A 381 4.88 -19.90 -21.34
C TYR A 381 5.50 -20.80 -22.39
N SER A 382 4.74 -21.03 -23.44
CA SER A 382 5.17 -21.82 -24.58
C SER A 382 5.09 -20.96 -25.84
N LEU A 383 6.09 -21.11 -26.70
CA LEU A 383 6.10 -20.45 -27.99
C LEU A 383 5.22 -21.22 -28.96
N PRO A 384 4.38 -20.55 -29.77
CA PRO A 384 3.67 -21.19 -30.86
C PRO A 384 4.64 -21.93 -31.79
N GLN A 385 4.27 -23.15 -32.18
CA GLN A 385 5.14 -24.01 -33.00
C GLN A 385 5.51 -23.40 -34.37
N LYS A 386 4.68 -22.50 -34.87
CA LYS A 386 4.89 -21.82 -36.17
C LYS A 386 5.82 -20.61 -36.10
N ASN A 387 6.23 -20.19 -34.91
CA ASN A 387 7.09 -19.01 -34.74
C ASN A 387 8.56 -19.41 -34.82
N LYS A 388 9.13 -19.42 -36.01
CA LYS A 388 10.56 -19.69 -36.17
C LYS A 388 11.45 -18.44 -36.17
N GLU A 389 10.93 -17.28 -36.63
CA GLU A 389 11.79 -16.09 -36.84
C GLU A 389 11.02 -14.79 -36.69
N GLY A 390 10.38 -14.25 -36.04
CA GLY A 390 9.69 -12.93 -36.16
C GLY A 390 9.21 -12.32 -34.86
N GLY A 391 9.27 -13.07 -33.78
CA GLY A 391 8.65 -12.68 -32.50
C GLY A 391 7.14 -12.94 -32.53
N ILE A 392 6.49 -12.74 -31.37
CA ILE A 392 5.05 -12.97 -31.20
C ILE A 392 4.40 -11.68 -30.77
N TYR A 393 3.36 -11.29 -31.50
CA TYR A 393 2.72 -9.99 -31.37
C TYR A 393 1.20 -10.11 -31.27
N VAL A 394 0.58 -9.07 -30.73
CA VAL A 394 -0.85 -8.77 -30.82
C VAL A 394 -1.04 -7.40 -31.45
N ASP A 395 -2.15 -7.15 -32.08
CA ASP A 395 -2.44 -5.88 -32.75
C ASP A 395 -2.92 -4.79 -31.75
N SER A 396 -3.05 -3.57 -32.25
CA SER A 396 -3.46 -2.40 -31.46
C SER A 396 -4.88 -2.47 -30.89
N SER A 397 -5.71 -3.45 -31.28
CA SER A 397 -7.05 -3.62 -30.69
C SER A 397 -7.01 -4.06 -29.23
N HIS A 398 -5.86 -4.59 -28.78
CA HIS A 398 -5.61 -4.98 -27.40
C HIS A 398 -5.15 -3.84 -26.48
N LEU A 399 -5.02 -2.63 -27.02
CA LEU A 399 -4.71 -1.46 -26.21
C LEU A 399 -5.91 -1.01 -25.38
N THR A 400 -5.68 -0.71 -24.12
CA THR A 400 -6.71 -0.29 -23.17
C THR A 400 -6.14 0.65 -22.12
N HIS A 401 -6.97 1.08 -21.19
CA HIS A 401 -6.56 1.92 -20.06
C HIS A 401 -6.70 1.17 -18.73
N GLY A 402 -5.73 1.34 -17.82
CA GLY A 402 -5.71 0.65 -16.53
C GLY A 402 -6.93 0.91 -15.65
N LEU A 403 -7.57 2.09 -15.77
CA LEU A 403 -8.80 2.43 -15.05
C LEU A 403 -10.05 1.63 -15.50
N LEU A 404 -9.93 0.85 -16.55
CA LEU A 404 -10.97 -0.10 -16.98
C LEU A 404 -10.79 -1.48 -16.34
N PHE A 405 -9.86 -1.62 -15.41
CA PHE A 405 -9.52 -2.86 -14.72
C PHE A 405 -9.35 -4.05 -15.66
N PRO A 406 -8.45 -3.96 -16.67
CA PRO A 406 -8.24 -5.05 -17.59
C PRO A 406 -7.75 -6.29 -16.85
N GLY A 407 -8.37 -7.45 -17.12
CA GLY A 407 -8.03 -8.72 -16.49
C GLY A 407 -8.39 -8.86 -15.01
N VAL A 408 -9.19 -7.95 -14.47
CA VAL A 408 -9.70 -8.07 -13.10
C VAL A 408 -10.94 -8.93 -13.09
N ASN A 409 -10.92 -10.01 -12.29
CA ASN A 409 -12.01 -10.94 -12.07
C ASN A 409 -12.56 -10.75 -10.66
N ILE A 410 -13.87 -10.51 -10.55
CA ILE A 410 -14.56 -10.27 -9.29
C ILE A 410 -15.34 -11.53 -8.91
N PHE A 411 -15.01 -12.09 -7.74
CA PHE A 411 -15.65 -13.28 -7.19
C PHE A 411 -16.53 -12.89 -6.02
N ASN A 412 -17.78 -13.35 -6.03
CA ASN A 412 -18.75 -13.06 -4.98
C ASN A 412 -18.80 -14.21 -3.96
N GLN A 413 -18.86 -13.84 -2.69
CA GLN A 413 -19.03 -14.79 -1.58
C GLN A 413 -20.29 -15.63 -1.76
N SER A 414 -20.20 -16.92 -1.44
CA SER A 414 -21.27 -17.90 -1.59
C SER A 414 -21.96 -18.31 -0.29
N GLY A 415 -21.70 -17.69 0.84
CA GLY A 415 -22.49 -17.87 2.05
C GLY A 415 -21.76 -18.35 3.30
N ASN A 416 -20.60 -19.01 3.19
CA ASN A 416 -19.85 -19.54 4.34
C ASN A 416 -18.76 -18.57 4.90
N GLY A 417 -18.90 -17.29 4.64
CA GLY A 417 -17.96 -16.30 5.17
C GLY A 417 -16.56 -16.44 4.56
N LEU A 418 -15.54 -16.50 5.42
CA LEU A 418 -14.14 -16.58 5.01
C LEU A 418 -13.62 -18.02 4.88
N CYS A 419 -14.47 -19.02 5.06
CA CYS A 419 -14.08 -20.41 4.92
C CYS A 419 -13.91 -20.78 3.46
N ILE A 420 -12.75 -21.33 3.10
CA ILE A 420 -12.51 -21.82 1.73
C ILE A 420 -13.21 -23.15 1.45
N PHE A 421 -13.66 -23.84 2.48
CA PHE A 421 -14.43 -25.10 2.38
C PHE A 421 -15.89 -24.89 2.77
N LYS A 422 -16.79 -25.73 2.22
CA LYS A 422 -18.23 -25.71 2.54
C LYS A 422 -18.49 -25.94 4.03
N HIS A 423 -17.63 -26.73 4.66
CA HIS A 423 -17.67 -27.05 6.08
C HIS A 423 -16.38 -26.61 6.77
N PRO A 424 -16.42 -25.60 7.66
CA PRO A 424 -15.23 -25.00 8.25
C PRO A 424 -14.48 -25.88 9.25
N LEU A 425 -15.09 -26.95 9.74
CA LEU A 425 -14.51 -27.76 10.79
C LEU A 425 -13.54 -28.82 10.23
N HIS A 426 -12.26 -28.70 10.59
CA HIS A 426 -11.21 -29.71 10.49
C HIS A 426 -10.52 -29.94 9.13
N GLN A 427 -10.44 -28.94 8.27
CA GLN A 427 -9.68 -29.12 7.04
C GLN A 427 -8.36 -28.36 7.09
N ASN A 428 -7.36 -28.95 7.71
CA ASN A 428 -6.00 -28.44 7.65
C ASN A 428 -5.43 -28.62 6.24
N ILE A 429 -4.89 -27.56 5.68
CA ILE A 429 -4.16 -27.58 4.42
C ILE A 429 -2.69 -27.79 4.74
N ASP A 430 -2.10 -28.87 4.23
CA ASP A 430 -0.66 -29.02 4.24
C ASP A 430 -0.06 -28.07 3.18
N PRO A 431 0.75 -27.08 3.57
CA PRO A 431 1.32 -26.12 2.62
C PRO A 431 2.33 -26.77 1.65
N LYS A 432 2.72 -28.01 1.86
CA LYS A 432 3.70 -28.74 1.05
C LYS A 432 3.07 -29.74 0.09
N SER A 433 1.76 -30.00 0.23
CA SER A 433 1.04 -30.99 -0.57
C SER A 433 -0.14 -30.38 -1.32
N ASP A 434 -0.67 -31.14 -2.28
CA ASP A 434 -1.93 -30.83 -2.96
C ASP A 434 -3.12 -30.95 -2.01
N LEU A 435 -4.19 -30.22 -2.33
CA LEU A 435 -5.50 -30.52 -1.79
C LEU A 435 -5.88 -31.95 -2.21
N THR A 436 -6.35 -32.75 -1.25
CA THR A 436 -6.91 -34.09 -1.55
C THR A 436 -8.14 -33.97 -2.45
N THR A 437 -8.56 -35.09 -3.05
CA THR A 437 -9.78 -35.10 -3.87
C THR A 437 -11.00 -34.71 -3.04
N GLU A 438 -11.06 -35.15 -1.77
CA GLU A 438 -12.12 -34.79 -0.84
C GLU A 438 -12.11 -33.27 -0.56
N GLN A 439 -10.96 -32.69 -0.29
CA GLN A 439 -10.81 -31.24 -0.08
C GLN A 439 -11.24 -30.43 -1.32
N LYS A 440 -10.84 -30.86 -2.53
CA LYS A 440 -11.27 -30.23 -3.80
C LYS A 440 -12.79 -30.26 -3.99
N ASN A 441 -13.46 -31.34 -3.59
CA ASN A 441 -14.91 -31.47 -3.66
C ASN A 441 -15.64 -30.63 -2.61
N GLU A 442 -14.98 -30.35 -1.50
CA GLU A 442 -15.52 -29.55 -0.38
C GLU A 442 -15.20 -28.06 -0.48
N LEU A 443 -14.52 -27.61 -1.54
CA LEU A 443 -14.29 -26.18 -1.76
C LEU A 443 -15.62 -25.43 -1.86
N ASP A 444 -15.69 -24.27 -1.21
CA ASP A 444 -16.77 -23.31 -1.40
C ASP A 444 -16.81 -22.87 -2.88
N PRO A 445 -17.99 -22.69 -3.49
CA PRO A 445 -18.11 -22.36 -4.90
C PRO A 445 -17.29 -21.16 -5.36
N MET A 446 -17.17 -20.11 -4.54
CA MET A 446 -16.32 -18.95 -4.86
C MET A 446 -14.84 -19.36 -4.97
N PHE A 447 -14.36 -20.11 -3.98
CA PHE A 447 -12.97 -20.54 -3.97
C PHE A 447 -12.65 -21.56 -5.05
N LYS A 448 -13.61 -22.42 -5.39
CA LYS A 448 -13.48 -23.30 -6.54
C LYS A 448 -13.27 -22.50 -7.84
N LEU A 449 -14.05 -21.43 -8.06
CA LEU A 449 -13.87 -20.56 -9.22
C LEU A 449 -12.51 -19.86 -9.21
N ILE A 450 -12.06 -19.39 -8.07
CA ILE A 450 -10.72 -18.79 -7.93
C ILE A 450 -9.64 -19.82 -8.25
N MET A 451 -9.77 -21.05 -7.75
CA MET A 451 -8.83 -22.14 -8.03
C MET A 451 -8.82 -22.49 -9.51
N ASP A 452 -9.99 -22.62 -10.13
CA ASP A 452 -10.11 -22.90 -11.57
C ASP A 452 -9.50 -21.76 -12.40
N GLU A 453 -9.59 -20.52 -11.94
CA GLU A 453 -8.98 -19.37 -12.58
C GLU A 453 -7.45 -19.37 -12.44
N LEU A 454 -6.92 -19.79 -11.31
CA LEU A 454 -5.48 -19.89 -11.05
C LEU A 454 -4.86 -21.15 -11.66
N ASP A 455 -5.68 -22.17 -11.93
CA ASP A 455 -5.23 -23.42 -12.56
C ASP A 455 -4.98 -23.19 -14.06
N LEU A 456 -3.75 -22.85 -14.39
CA LEU A 456 -3.35 -22.45 -15.73
C LEU A 456 -2.90 -23.61 -16.63
N GLU A 457 -2.64 -24.77 -16.06
CA GLU A 457 -2.14 -25.94 -16.79
C GLU A 457 -3.25 -26.92 -17.15
N LYS A 458 -4.34 -26.45 -17.73
CA LYS A 458 -5.27 -27.36 -18.40
C LYS A 458 -4.64 -27.88 -19.69
N ASP A 459 -3.64 -28.73 -19.57
CA ASP A 459 -3.36 -29.69 -20.63
C ASP A 459 -4.58 -30.63 -20.70
N LYS A 460 -5.15 -30.75 -21.88
CA LYS A 460 -6.38 -31.53 -22.11
C LYS A 460 -6.28 -32.98 -21.68
N ASN A 461 -5.08 -33.47 -21.33
CA ASN A 461 -4.76 -34.86 -21.03
C ASN A 461 -4.20 -35.11 -19.63
N ALA A 462 -3.94 -34.12 -18.82
CA ALA A 462 -3.48 -34.30 -17.45
C ALA A 462 -4.58 -33.94 -16.48
N ALA A 463 -4.81 -34.80 -15.47
CA ALA A 463 -5.53 -34.43 -14.28
C ALA A 463 -4.71 -33.32 -13.60
N VAL A 464 -5.12 -32.08 -13.78
CA VAL A 464 -4.39 -30.94 -13.21
C VAL A 464 -4.63 -30.93 -11.73
N SER A 465 -3.58 -31.16 -10.99
CA SER A 465 -3.55 -31.03 -9.57
C SER A 465 -3.06 -29.63 -9.23
N PHE A 466 -3.86 -28.85 -8.51
CA PHE A 466 -3.35 -27.67 -7.82
C PHE A 466 -2.51 -28.16 -6.62
N GLU A 467 -1.22 -28.15 -6.77
CA GLU A 467 -0.31 -28.42 -5.67
C GLU A 467 -0.10 -27.14 -4.89
N ALA A 468 -0.26 -27.17 -3.58
CA ALA A 468 0.05 -26.00 -2.73
C ALA A 468 1.50 -25.54 -2.94
N GLY A 469 2.42 -26.43 -3.30
CA GLY A 469 3.76 -26.10 -3.78
C GLY A 469 3.80 -25.32 -5.08
N LYS A 470 2.80 -25.47 -5.97
CA LYS A 470 2.69 -24.71 -7.24
C LYS A 470 2.31 -23.25 -7.02
N LEU A 471 1.72 -22.86 -5.90
CA LEU A 471 1.51 -21.44 -5.59
C LEU A 471 2.84 -20.67 -5.57
N LYS A 472 3.92 -21.30 -5.12
CA LYS A 472 5.27 -20.75 -5.23
C LYS A 472 5.64 -20.49 -6.68
N ASP A 473 5.38 -21.43 -7.58
CA ASP A 473 5.69 -21.29 -9.01
C ASP A 473 4.81 -20.23 -9.67
N LEU A 474 3.53 -20.09 -9.25
CA LEU A 474 2.65 -19.00 -9.66
C LEU A 474 3.25 -17.64 -9.31
N LEU A 475 3.77 -17.49 -8.10
CA LEU A 475 4.40 -16.23 -7.67
C LEU A 475 5.72 -15.94 -8.39
N LEU A 476 6.41 -16.95 -8.91
CA LEU A 476 7.65 -16.80 -9.66
C LEU A 476 7.41 -16.47 -11.16
N SER A 477 6.25 -16.78 -11.70
CA SER A 477 5.91 -16.50 -13.10
C SER A 477 5.32 -15.09 -13.27
N PRO A 478 5.95 -14.18 -14.05
CA PRO A 478 5.42 -12.83 -14.29
C PRO A 478 4.00 -12.81 -14.86
N VAL A 479 3.63 -13.80 -15.66
CA VAL A 479 2.27 -13.91 -16.24
C VAL A 479 1.26 -14.27 -15.16
N GLN A 480 1.59 -15.24 -14.31
CA GLN A 480 0.71 -15.69 -13.25
C GLN A 480 0.58 -14.67 -12.12
N GLN A 481 1.67 -13.93 -11.82
CA GLN A 481 1.62 -12.78 -10.90
C GLN A 481 0.53 -11.78 -11.32
N ARG A 482 0.41 -11.50 -12.61
CA ARG A 482 -0.61 -10.57 -13.12
C ARG A 482 -2.03 -11.11 -12.94
N ARG A 483 -2.25 -12.40 -13.17
CA ARG A 483 -3.57 -13.02 -12.91
C ARG A 483 -3.93 -13.01 -11.43
N LEU A 484 -2.99 -13.37 -10.59
CA LEU A 484 -3.17 -13.34 -9.13
C LEU A 484 -3.53 -11.94 -8.62
N THR A 485 -2.85 -10.91 -9.13
CA THR A 485 -3.16 -9.51 -8.77
C THR A 485 -4.49 -9.00 -9.34
N GLY A 486 -5.09 -9.73 -10.28
CA GLY A 486 -6.42 -9.44 -10.84
C GLY A 486 -7.59 -10.03 -10.06
N ILE A 487 -7.34 -10.84 -9.03
CA ILE A 487 -8.41 -11.45 -8.24
C ILE A 487 -8.94 -10.44 -7.22
N VAL A 488 -10.24 -10.18 -7.27
CA VAL A 488 -10.97 -9.38 -6.29
C VAL A 488 -12.04 -10.27 -5.65
N ALA A 489 -11.92 -10.52 -4.36
CA ALA A 489 -12.93 -11.24 -3.59
C ALA A 489 -13.91 -10.25 -2.95
N LYS A 490 -15.20 -10.46 -3.18
CA LYS A 490 -16.29 -9.65 -2.63
C LYS A 490 -16.99 -10.45 -1.54
N HIS A 491 -16.70 -10.09 -0.30
CA HIS A 491 -17.17 -10.81 0.87
C HIS A 491 -17.28 -9.85 2.08
N ASP A 492 -17.90 -10.31 3.17
CA ASP A 492 -17.91 -9.59 4.43
C ASP A 492 -16.49 -9.46 5.02
N SER A 493 -16.19 -8.28 5.57
CA SER A 493 -14.88 -8.03 6.19
C SER A 493 -14.64 -8.94 7.40
N GLU A 494 -13.46 -9.52 7.52
CA GLU A 494 -13.02 -10.27 8.71
C GLU A 494 -12.96 -9.38 9.96
N TRP A 495 -12.80 -8.07 9.80
CA TRP A 495 -12.74 -7.10 10.89
C TRP A 495 -14.11 -6.62 11.38
N LYS A 496 -15.20 -7.16 10.86
CA LYS A 496 -16.55 -6.82 11.31
C LYS A 496 -16.78 -7.39 12.71
N LYS A 497 -17.01 -6.52 13.69
CA LYS A 497 -17.18 -6.92 15.12
C LYS A 497 -18.23 -8.02 15.34
N THR A 498 -19.29 -8.06 14.52
CA THR A 498 -20.33 -9.08 14.60
C THR A 498 -19.84 -10.49 14.23
N ARG A 499 -18.65 -10.64 13.64
CA ARG A 499 -18.06 -11.92 13.23
C ARG A 499 -17.18 -12.55 14.29
N ALA A 500 -16.95 -11.90 15.43
CA ALA A 500 -16.17 -12.49 16.53
C ALA A 500 -16.73 -13.86 16.96
N ALA A 501 -18.06 -14.05 16.85
CA ALA A 501 -18.71 -15.32 17.15
C ALA A 501 -18.40 -16.43 16.12
N ASP A 502 -18.13 -16.05 14.85
CA ASP A 502 -17.82 -17.01 13.78
C ASP A 502 -16.42 -17.64 14.01
N PHE A 503 -15.51 -16.89 14.63
CA PHE A 503 -14.15 -17.34 14.93
C PHE A 503 -14.04 -18.08 16.27
N SER A 504 -14.94 -17.85 17.22
CA SER A 504 -14.91 -18.50 18.54
C SER A 504 -15.23 -20.01 18.50
N GLN A 505 -15.75 -20.50 17.37
CA GLN A 505 -16.02 -21.94 17.16
C GLN A 505 -14.89 -22.67 16.42
N THR A 506 -13.87 -21.93 15.96
CA THR A 506 -12.75 -22.45 15.15
C THR A 506 -11.41 -22.45 15.88
N CYS A 507 -11.37 -21.93 17.11
CA CYS A 507 -10.20 -21.97 18.01
C CYS A 507 -10.34 -23.06 19.06
#